data_694767b32756c3b916873b1d574774c7
#
_entry.id   694767b32756c3b916873b1d574774c7
#
_cell.length_a   1.000
_cell.length_b   1.000
_cell.length_c   1.000
_cell.angle_alpha   90.00
_cell.angle_beta   90.00
_cell.angle_gamma   90.00
#
_symmetry.space_group_name_H-M   'P 1'
#
loop_
_entity.id
_entity.type
_entity.pdbx_description
1 polymer ?
#
loop_
_entity_poly.entity_id
_entity_poly.type
_entity_poly.pdbx_seq_one_letter_code
_entity_poly.pdbx_strand_id
1 'polypeptide(L)'
;GSEMCIRDRYEHTARAVKSVGANLRTGGPATANNEWIPDFVNYCEKNSVPLDFISTHHYPSDDPNWNADMHLDNFFGEEVNLNSDEIDRRGLLTKMVRIAKHEAGNLPLYYTEWNTSANEGDEFHDTPYSSALVTKTLIDNYGYVEAYSFWTFSDIFEEHGQVPGEFRGGFGLQTIHGIPKPVYRAFELMHQLGEERLPKVEEQGHVGICPIVDKEGSLAILVYNQEMIGKSVSEEKVEIHIKNAPGKKAEIQRIDDNHANAKKQWEEMGCPTYPTPAQVKELKEASELKTEELPVKVEGEEAVLEFALPAYGVALIKLV
;
A
#
# COMPACT_ATOMS: atom_id res chain seq x y z
N GLY A 1 10.05 26.37 -3.06
CA GLY A 1 9.25 27.38 -3.73
C GLY A 1 8.04 27.74 -2.91
N SER A 2 7.54 28.95 -3.08
CA SER A 2 6.29 29.32 -2.43
C SER A 2 5.10 28.69 -3.15
N GLU A 3 3.99 28.48 -2.45
CA GLU A 3 2.70 28.06 -2.99
C GLU A 3 2.29 28.88 -4.24
N MET A 4 2.59 30.17 -4.25
CA MET A 4 2.33 31.07 -5.37
C MET A 4 3.09 30.64 -6.65
N CYS A 5 4.33 30.15 -6.53
CA CYS A 5 5.09 29.64 -7.67
C CYS A 5 4.51 28.32 -8.22
N ILE A 6 3.93 27.48 -7.36
CA ILE A 6 3.28 26.23 -7.78
C ILE A 6 2.01 26.54 -8.56
N ARG A 7 1.17 27.45 -8.06
CA ARG A 7 -0.07 27.88 -8.72
C ARG A 7 0.20 28.47 -10.11
N ASP A 8 1.16 29.40 -10.23
CA ASP A 8 1.53 30.03 -11.49
C ASP A 8 2.07 29.00 -12.50
N ARG A 9 3.00 28.15 -12.06
CA ARG A 9 3.57 27.11 -12.89
C ARG A 9 2.51 26.10 -13.35
N TYR A 10 1.61 25.71 -12.45
CA TYR A 10 0.52 24.80 -12.79
C TYR A 10 -0.42 25.43 -13.82
N GLU A 11 -0.86 26.67 -13.62
CA GLU A 11 -1.78 27.38 -14.54
C GLU A 11 -1.22 27.40 -15.97
N HIS A 12 0.03 27.85 -16.13
CA HIS A 12 0.67 27.89 -17.45
C HIS A 12 0.77 26.50 -18.08
N THR A 13 1.16 25.50 -17.30
CA THR A 13 1.27 24.11 -17.78
C THR A 13 -0.09 23.54 -18.16
N ALA A 14 -1.11 23.68 -17.30
CA ALA A 14 -2.45 23.16 -17.57
C ALA A 14 -3.07 23.76 -18.82
N ARG A 15 -2.98 25.09 -18.99
CA ARG A 15 -3.47 25.77 -20.20
C ARG A 15 -2.71 25.33 -21.46
N ALA A 16 -1.39 25.15 -21.38
CA ALA A 16 -0.59 24.66 -22.49
C ALA A 16 -0.98 23.21 -22.88
N VAL A 17 -1.16 22.31 -21.93
CA VAL A 17 -1.60 20.94 -22.16
C VAL A 17 -2.99 20.92 -22.83
N LYS A 18 -3.94 21.70 -22.31
CA LYS A 18 -5.29 21.78 -22.87
C LYS A 18 -5.31 22.43 -24.30
N SER A 19 -4.34 23.28 -24.63
CA SER A 19 -4.21 23.82 -25.98
C SER A 19 -3.77 22.79 -27.00
N VAL A 20 -3.06 21.73 -26.59
CA VAL A 20 -2.66 20.61 -27.44
C VAL A 20 -3.82 19.63 -27.65
N GLY A 21 -4.60 19.36 -26.60
CA GLY A 21 -5.75 18.48 -26.67
C GLY A 21 -6.68 18.63 -25.45
N ALA A 22 -7.94 18.97 -25.67
CA ALA A 22 -8.91 19.19 -24.60
C ALA A 22 -9.16 17.93 -23.74
N ASN A 23 -8.93 16.74 -24.30
CA ASN A 23 -9.07 15.44 -23.62
C ASN A 23 -7.85 15.08 -22.74
N LEU A 24 -6.74 15.79 -22.84
CA LEU A 24 -5.59 15.56 -21.96
C LEU A 24 -5.92 16.06 -20.56
N ARG A 25 -5.66 15.22 -19.57
CA ARG A 25 -5.99 15.52 -18.17
C ARG A 25 -4.83 16.23 -17.50
N THR A 26 -5.16 17.21 -16.66
CA THR A 26 -4.21 17.96 -15.84
C THR A 26 -4.64 17.94 -14.39
N GLY A 27 -3.70 17.84 -13.47
CA GLY A 27 -3.96 17.80 -12.02
C GLY A 27 -2.72 18.13 -11.19
N GLY A 28 -2.93 18.27 -9.92
CA GLY A 28 -1.92 18.63 -8.92
C GLY A 28 -2.57 18.74 -7.54
N PRO A 29 -1.88 19.36 -6.56
CA PRO A 29 -0.60 20.05 -6.63
C PRO A 29 0.64 19.16 -6.54
N ALA A 30 0.50 17.84 -6.30
CA ALA A 30 1.57 16.86 -6.08
C ALA A 30 2.50 17.25 -4.90
N THR A 31 1.88 17.68 -3.82
CA THR A 31 2.56 18.08 -2.58
C THR A 31 2.68 16.91 -1.63
N ALA A 32 3.69 16.91 -0.77
CA ALA A 32 3.78 16.01 0.36
C ALA A 32 2.68 16.31 1.40
N ASN A 33 2.41 15.35 2.28
CA ASN A 33 1.57 15.53 3.47
C ASN A 33 0.14 16.08 3.18
N ASN A 34 -0.41 15.81 1.99
CA ASN A 34 -1.70 16.38 1.52
C ASN A 34 -1.78 17.92 1.53
N GLU A 35 -0.66 18.61 1.50
CA GLU A 35 -0.66 20.06 1.63
C GLU A 35 -1.38 20.77 0.48
N TRP A 36 -2.00 21.90 0.79
CA TRP A 36 -2.53 22.90 -0.14
C TRP A 36 -3.71 22.47 -1.01
N ILE A 37 -4.29 21.30 -0.82
CA ILE A 37 -5.40 20.84 -1.67
C ILE A 37 -6.55 21.84 -1.72
N PRO A 38 -7.11 22.35 -0.58
CA PRO A 38 -8.22 23.30 -0.61
C PRO A 38 -7.87 24.60 -1.32
N ASP A 39 -6.71 25.17 -1.02
CA ASP A 39 -6.26 26.41 -1.62
C ASP A 39 -5.99 26.27 -3.11
N PHE A 40 -5.46 25.13 -3.52
CA PHE A 40 -5.21 24.83 -4.92
C PHE A 40 -6.51 24.67 -5.72
N VAL A 41 -7.49 23.95 -5.19
CA VAL A 41 -8.84 23.82 -5.78
C VAL A 41 -9.50 25.18 -5.91
N ASN A 42 -9.54 25.97 -4.81
CA ASN A 42 -10.11 27.30 -4.79
C ASN A 42 -9.44 28.24 -5.81
N TYR A 43 -8.12 28.17 -5.94
CA TYR A 43 -7.38 28.95 -6.93
C TYR A 43 -7.78 28.59 -8.36
N CYS A 44 -7.83 27.30 -8.68
CA CYS A 44 -8.20 26.82 -10.01
C CYS A 44 -9.63 27.23 -10.38
N GLU A 45 -10.58 27.07 -9.47
CA GLU A 45 -11.97 27.49 -9.66
C GLU A 45 -12.09 29.01 -9.89
N LYS A 46 -11.50 29.80 -9.00
CA LYS A 46 -11.58 31.27 -9.06
C LYS A 46 -10.97 31.85 -10.34
N ASN A 47 -9.89 31.23 -10.86
CA ASN A 47 -9.18 31.72 -12.03
C ASN A 47 -9.51 30.94 -13.31
N SER A 48 -10.50 30.04 -13.26
CA SER A 48 -10.88 29.18 -14.39
C SER A 48 -9.67 28.43 -14.98
N VAL A 49 -8.82 27.89 -14.11
CA VAL A 49 -7.68 27.05 -14.49
C VAL A 49 -8.16 25.61 -14.62
N PRO A 50 -7.84 24.90 -15.72
CA PRO A 50 -8.22 23.51 -15.88
C PRO A 50 -7.67 22.63 -14.75
N LEU A 51 -8.55 21.84 -14.11
CA LEU A 51 -8.19 20.91 -13.05
C LEU A 51 -9.07 19.65 -13.19
N ASP A 52 -8.49 18.54 -13.59
CA ASP A 52 -9.23 17.29 -13.85
C ASP A 52 -9.09 16.28 -12.73
N PHE A 53 -8.09 16.41 -11.87
CA PHE A 53 -7.85 15.52 -10.73
C PHE A 53 -6.95 16.17 -9.68
N ILE A 54 -6.98 15.67 -8.47
CA ILE A 54 -6.03 16.00 -7.40
C ILE A 54 -4.96 14.93 -7.32
N SER A 55 -3.72 15.35 -7.13
CA SER A 55 -2.59 14.47 -6.80
C SER A 55 -1.84 14.98 -5.58
N THR A 56 -1.39 14.05 -4.74
CA THR A 56 -0.66 14.35 -3.51
C THR A 56 0.22 13.17 -3.10
N HIS A 57 1.00 13.33 -2.03
CA HIS A 57 1.85 12.30 -1.44
C HIS A 57 1.52 12.14 0.04
N HIS A 58 1.75 10.94 0.59
CA HIS A 58 1.69 10.70 2.03
C HIS A 58 2.60 9.55 2.47
N TYR A 59 3.04 9.62 3.73
CA TYR A 59 3.85 8.59 4.39
C TYR A 59 3.36 8.35 5.82
N PRO A 60 3.59 7.18 6.42
CA PRO A 60 3.22 6.91 7.81
C PRO A 60 3.91 7.83 8.83
N SER A 61 5.01 8.47 8.44
CA SER A 61 5.75 9.46 9.22
C SER A 61 5.20 10.88 9.12
N ASP A 62 4.26 11.14 8.22
CA ASP A 62 3.69 12.47 8.01
C ASP A 62 3.01 13.00 9.26
N ASP A 63 2.94 14.33 9.38
CA ASP A 63 2.24 15.02 10.44
C ASP A 63 0.87 15.49 9.94
N PRO A 64 -0.23 14.87 10.40
CA PRO A 64 -1.57 15.29 10.01
C PRO A 64 -1.94 16.68 10.55
N ASN A 65 -1.15 17.23 11.49
CA ASN A 65 -1.37 18.58 12.05
C ASN A 65 -0.75 19.67 11.18
N TRP A 66 0.01 19.33 10.14
CA TRP A 66 0.62 20.35 9.27
C TRP A 66 -0.41 21.27 8.63
N ASN A 67 -1.62 20.77 8.39
CA ASN A 67 -2.77 21.56 7.97
C ASN A 67 -3.58 22.04 9.17
N ALA A 68 -2.97 22.84 10.05
CA ALA A 68 -3.50 23.26 11.35
C ALA A 68 -4.87 23.98 11.34
N ASP A 69 -5.38 24.37 10.18
CA ASP A 69 -6.70 25.02 10.02
C ASP A 69 -7.84 23.98 9.79
N MET A 70 -7.53 22.70 9.74
CA MET A 70 -8.54 21.66 9.56
C MET A 70 -9.09 21.18 10.91
N HIS A 71 -10.36 21.47 11.13
CA HIS A 71 -11.14 20.87 12.21
C HIS A 71 -11.53 19.43 11.86
N LEU A 72 -10.60 18.49 12.08
CA LEU A 72 -10.83 17.05 11.86
C LEU A 72 -11.99 16.50 12.70
N ASP A 73 -12.24 17.10 13.85
CA ASP A 73 -13.32 16.77 14.78
C ASP A 73 -14.70 16.80 14.11
N ASN A 74 -14.91 17.75 13.19
CA ASN A 74 -16.18 17.87 12.45
C ASN A 74 -16.33 16.78 11.37
N PHE A 75 -15.25 16.08 11.05
CA PHE A 75 -15.19 15.18 9.92
C PHE A 75 -15.50 13.72 10.30
N PHE A 76 -14.98 13.29 11.44
CA PHE A 76 -15.05 11.90 11.89
C PHE A 76 -16.03 11.69 13.05
N GLY A 77 -16.65 12.76 13.59
CA GLY A 77 -17.56 12.68 14.71
C GLY A 77 -16.90 12.25 16.03
N GLU A 78 -15.60 12.21 16.08
CA GLU A 78 -14.79 11.91 17.26
C GLU A 78 -13.84 13.08 17.53
N GLU A 79 -13.62 13.43 18.80
CA GLU A 79 -12.56 14.36 19.19
C GLU A 79 -11.20 13.75 18.87
N VAL A 80 -10.63 14.10 17.74
CA VAL A 80 -9.26 13.73 17.39
C VAL A 80 -8.33 14.73 18.04
N ASN A 81 -7.72 14.36 19.16
CA ASN A 81 -6.69 15.19 19.79
C ASN A 81 -5.39 15.11 18.97
N LEU A 82 -5.24 16.05 18.04
CA LEU A 82 -4.11 16.15 17.13
C LEU A 82 -2.78 16.50 17.84
N ASN A 83 -2.84 17.00 19.08
CA ASN A 83 -1.67 17.34 19.89
C ASN A 83 -1.22 16.19 20.80
N SER A 84 -1.82 15.00 20.68
CA SER A 84 -1.37 13.86 21.48
C SER A 84 -0.16 13.20 20.81
N ASP A 85 0.82 12.82 21.63
CA ASP A 85 1.93 11.93 21.23
C ASP A 85 1.43 10.52 20.81
N GLU A 86 0.11 10.31 20.87
CA GLU A 86 -0.61 9.06 20.55
C GLU A 86 -1.37 9.13 19.23
N ILE A 87 -0.76 9.65 18.17
CA ILE A 87 -1.36 9.50 16.83
C ILE A 87 -1.38 8.01 16.49
N ASP A 88 -2.58 7.49 16.20
CA ASP A 88 -2.71 6.14 15.65
C ASP A 88 -2.08 6.08 14.26
N ARG A 89 -0.79 5.75 14.22
CA ARG A 89 -0.03 5.65 12.98
C ARG A 89 -0.52 4.51 12.08
N ARG A 90 -1.14 3.49 12.65
CA ARG A 90 -1.70 2.36 11.89
C ARG A 90 -2.87 2.79 10.99
N GLY A 91 -3.69 3.71 11.45
CA GLY A 91 -4.81 4.27 10.70
C GLY A 91 -4.50 5.56 9.93
N LEU A 92 -3.28 6.13 10.08
CA LEU A 92 -2.97 7.45 9.58
C LEU A 92 -3.18 7.61 8.07
N LEU A 93 -2.65 6.72 7.25
CA LEU A 93 -2.76 6.81 5.80
C LEU A 93 -4.23 6.77 5.35
N THR A 94 -5.07 5.98 6.02
CA THR A 94 -6.51 5.94 5.76
C THR A 94 -7.18 7.27 6.12
N LYS A 95 -6.85 7.86 7.27
CA LYS A 95 -7.34 9.19 7.66
C LYS A 95 -6.93 10.26 6.65
N MET A 96 -5.67 10.30 6.26
CA MET A 96 -5.15 11.25 5.27
C MET A 96 -5.90 11.16 3.93
N VAL A 97 -6.20 9.96 3.47
CA VAL A 97 -6.99 9.75 2.25
C VAL A 97 -8.41 10.31 2.39
N ARG A 98 -9.07 10.08 3.54
CA ARG A 98 -10.44 10.61 3.76
C ARG A 98 -10.45 12.14 3.74
N ILE A 99 -9.45 12.76 4.36
CA ILE A 99 -9.26 14.22 4.36
C ILE A 99 -9.04 14.72 2.93
N ALA A 100 -8.03 14.19 2.24
CA ALA A 100 -7.71 14.60 0.87
C ALA A 100 -8.89 14.41 -0.09
N LYS A 101 -9.66 13.32 0.04
CA LYS A 101 -10.86 13.08 -0.78
C LYS A 101 -11.97 14.09 -0.51
N HIS A 102 -12.15 14.50 0.74
CA HIS A 102 -13.09 15.56 1.08
C HIS A 102 -12.67 16.90 0.47
N GLU A 103 -11.41 17.27 0.64
CA GLU A 103 -10.84 18.50 0.10
C GLU A 103 -10.86 18.54 -1.43
N ALA A 104 -10.66 17.42 -2.09
CA ALA A 104 -10.76 17.25 -3.53
C ALA A 104 -12.21 17.35 -4.04
N GLY A 105 -13.21 17.18 -3.17
CA GLY A 105 -14.62 17.18 -3.54
C GLY A 105 -14.95 16.07 -4.53
N ASN A 106 -15.49 16.45 -5.70
CA ASN A 106 -15.85 15.49 -6.75
C ASN A 106 -14.68 15.10 -7.67
N LEU A 107 -13.51 15.70 -7.51
CA LEU A 107 -12.35 15.39 -8.32
C LEU A 107 -11.78 14.01 -7.98
N PRO A 108 -11.31 13.25 -8.98
CA PRO A 108 -10.54 12.04 -8.75
C PRO A 108 -9.28 12.33 -7.94
N LEU A 109 -8.92 11.43 -7.00
CA LEU A 109 -7.76 11.56 -6.14
C LEU A 109 -6.70 10.52 -6.53
N TYR A 110 -5.46 10.98 -6.69
CA TYR A 110 -4.29 10.15 -6.98
C TYR A 110 -3.21 10.38 -5.94
N TYR A 111 -2.67 9.30 -5.38
CA TYR A 111 -1.42 9.37 -4.63
C TYR A 111 -0.27 9.06 -5.58
N THR A 112 0.46 10.10 -5.96
CA THR A 112 1.53 10.00 -6.97
C THR A 112 2.88 9.62 -6.37
N GLU A 113 2.96 9.58 -5.02
CA GLU A 113 4.09 9.07 -4.27
C GLU A 113 3.65 8.60 -2.89
N TRP A 114 4.11 7.44 -2.46
CA TRP A 114 3.97 6.88 -1.12
C TRP A 114 4.86 5.66 -0.92
N ASN A 115 5.20 5.37 0.32
CA ASN A 115 5.90 4.15 0.73
C ASN A 115 5.57 3.87 2.21
N THR A 116 6.22 2.88 2.80
CA THR A 116 6.08 2.52 4.22
C THR A 116 6.88 3.44 5.13
N SER A 117 7.82 4.20 4.60
CA SER A 117 8.59 5.26 5.25
C SER A 117 9.14 6.22 4.21
N ALA A 118 9.31 7.49 4.56
CA ALA A 118 9.97 8.51 3.75
C ALA A 118 11.50 8.50 3.94
N ASN A 119 12.06 7.61 4.74
CA ASN A 119 13.47 7.59 5.06
C ASN A 119 14.21 6.57 4.19
N GLU A 120 15.12 7.03 3.33
CA GLU A 120 16.08 6.15 2.65
C GLU A 120 16.95 5.44 3.69
N GLY A 121 17.21 4.15 3.47
CA GLY A 121 17.94 3.31 4.40
C GLY A 121 17.11 2.70 5.53
N ASP A 122 15.78 2.87 5.50
CA ASP A 122 14.88 2.19 6.41
C ASP A 122 14.84 0.69 6.11
N GLU A 123 15.41 -0.12 7.01
CA GLU A 123 15.53 -1.57 6.85
C GLU A 123 14.18 -2.29 6.64
N PHE A 124 13.08 -1.68 7.09
CA PHE A 124 11.74 -2.25 6.97
C PHE A 124 11.20 -2.21 5.54
N HIS A 125 11.74 -1.38 4.64
CA HIS A 125 11.44 -1.42 3.20
C HIS A 125 11.70 -2.80 2.59
N ASP A 126 12.66 -3.54 3.13
CA ASP A 126 13.12 -4.83 2.61
C ASP A 126 12.47 -6.04 3.29
N THR A 127 11.49 -5.83 4.16
CA THR A 127 10.91 -6.87 5.04
C THR A 127 9.42 -7.12 4.76
N PRO A 128 8.83 -8.22 5.28
CA PRO A 128 7.39 -8.49 5.18
C PRO A 128 6.51 -7.37 5.78
N TYR A 129 7.03 -6.56 6.71
CA TYR A 129 6.32 -5.39 7.22
C TYR A 129 5.79 -4.49 6.10
N SER A 130 6.61 -4.21 5.09
CA SER A 130 6.22 -3.38 3.96
C SER A 130 5.06 -4.00 3.17
N SER A 131 5.04 -5.32 3.01
CA SER A 131 3.96 -6.05 2.36
C SER A 131 2.64 -5.91 3.10
N ALA A 132 2.67 -6.08 4.43
CA ALA A 132 1.48 -6.01 5.26
C ALA A 132 0.89 -4.59 5.30
N LEU A 133 1.74 -3.55 5.46
CA LEU A 133 1.30 -2.16 5.47
C LEU A 133 0.73 -1.74 4.12
N VAL A 134 1.39 -2.10 3.01
CA VAL A 134 0.90 -1.82 1.65
C VAL A 134 -0.44 -2.50 1.41
N THR A 135 -0.56 -3.78 1.75
CA THR A 135 -1.80 -4.54 1.59
C THR A 135 -2.95 -3.90 2.36
N LYS A 136 -2.75 -3.59 3.64
CA LYS A 136 -3.75 -2.88 4.45
C LYS A 136 -4.15 -1.55 3.84
N THR A 137 -3.17 -0.71 3.47
CA THR A 137 -3.41 0.64 2.96
C THR A 137 -4.24 0.60 1.68
N LEU A 138 -3.95 -0.29 0.75
CA LEU A 138 -4.71 -0.41 -0.50
C LEU A 138 -6.12 -0.96 -0.28
N ILE A 139 -6.29 -1.93 0.62
CA ILE A 139 -7.60 -2.46 0.99
C ILE A 139 -8.48 -1.39 1.64
N ASP A 140 -7.93 -0.63 2.59
CA ASP A 140 -8.67 0.39 3.34
C ASP A 140 -9.08 1.57 2.48
N ASN A 141 -8.29 1.90 1.46
CA ASN A 141 -8.50 3.06 0.61
C ASN A 141 -9.15 2.75 -0.75
N TYR A 142 -9.54 1.49 -0.95
CA TYR A 142 -10.27 1.10 -2.16
C TYR A 142 -11.55 1.93 -2.35
N GLY A 143 -11.73 2.46 -3.55
CA GLY A 143 -12.86 3.31 -3.92
C GLY A 143 -12.74 4.79 -3.54
N TYR A 144 -11.68 5.19 -2.83
CA TYR A 144 -11.41 6.60 -2.52
C TYR A 144 -10.29 7.19 -3.36
N VAL A 145 -9.36 6.35 -3.81
CA VAL A 145 -8.19 6.72 -4.61
C VAL A 145 -8.26 6.01 -5.94
N GLU A 146 -8.05 6.75 -7.02
CA GLU A 146 -8.06 6.18 -8.38
C GLU A 146 -6.79 5.36 -8.66
N ALA A 147 -5.65 5.82 -8.18
CA ALA A 147 -4.39 5.09 -8.27
C ALA A 147 -3.38 5.53 -7.20
N TYR A 148 -2.56 4.57 -6.81
CA TYR A 148 -1.40 4.75 -5.95
C TYR A 148 -0.11 4.44 -6.73
N SER A 149 0.80 5.40 -6.78
CA SER A 149 2.12 5.24 -7.38
C SER A 149 3.15 5.01 -6.28
N PHE A 150 3.60 3.78 -6.13
CA PHE A 150 4.56 3.42 -5.10
C PHE A 150 5.94 4.04 -5.39
N TRP A 151 6.58 4.61 -4.37
CA TRP A 151 7.90 5.17 -4.44
C TRP A 151 8.95 4.21 -3.89
N THR A 152 9.71 3.45 -4.72
CA THR A 152 9.76 3.56 -6.17
C THR A 152 9.88 2.16 -6.79
N PHE A 153 10.12 2.06 -8.10
CA PHE A 153 10.15 0.75 -8.77
C PHE A 153 11.39 -0.07 -8.42
N SER A 154 12.56 0.56 -8.30
CA SER A 154 13.85 -0.11 -8.11
C SER A 154 14.76 0.68 -7.21
N ASP A 155 15.65 -0.02 -6.48
CA ASP A 155 16.75 0.60 -5.73
C ASP A 155 17.83 1.22 -6.62
N ILE A 156 17.71 1.10 -7.95
CA ILE A 156 18.50 1.92 -8.90
C ILE A 156 17.88 3.32 -8.93
N PHE A 157 18.09 4.06 -7.87
CA PHE A 157 17.53 5.39 -7.66
C PHE A 157 18.47 6.18 -6.75
N GLU A 158 18.81 7.40 -7.16
CA GLU A 158 19.77 8.25 -6.45
C GLU A 158 19.09 9.53 -5.99
N GLU A 159 18.47 9.52 -4.82
CA GLU A 159 17.94 10.73 -4.19
C GLU A 159 18.98 11.34 -3.23
N HIS A 160 19.58 10.53 -2.38
CA HIS A 160 20.59 10.93 -1.41
C HIS A 160 21.94 10.23 -1.63
N GLY A 161 22.12 9.65 -2.81
CA GLY A 161 23.27 8.84 -3.20
C GLY A 161 22.83 7.44 -3.63
N GLN A 162 23.76 6.66 -4.14
CA GLN A 162 23.47 5.31 -4.60
C GLN A 162 23.30 4.36 -3.42
N VAL A 163 22.26 3.54 -3.43
CA VAL A 163 22.07 2.46 -2.45
C VAL A 163 23.29 1.52 -2.49
N PRO A 164 23.96 1.26 -1.36
CA PRO A 164 25.29 0.63 -1.33
C PRO A 164 25.29 -0.89 -1.49
N GLY A 165 24.20 -1.51 -1.91
CA GLY A 165 24.07 -2.96 -2.12
C GLY A 165 22.66 -3.49 -1.96
N GLU A 166 22.52 -4.82 -1.91
CA GLU A 166 21.25 -5.48 -1.75
C GLU A 166 20.67 -5.26 -0.34
N PHE A 167 19.36 -5.11 -0.25
CA PHE A 167 18.62 -5.03 1.02
C PHE A 167 19.21 -4.03 2.02
N ARG A 168 19.45 -2.81 1.55
CA ARG A 168 19.96 -1.68 2.35
C ARG A 168 18.92 -0.59 2.59
N GLY A 169 17.64 -0.96 2.58
CA GLY A 169 16.54 -0.04 2.88
C GLY A 169 16.23 0.94 1.76
N GLY A 170 16.59 0.65 0.52
CA GLY A 170 16.20 1.48 -0.63
C GLY A 170 14.68 1.46 -0.83
N PHE A 171 14.14 2.48 -1.49
CA PHE A 171 12.70 2.66 -1.72
C PHE A 171 12.08 1.69 -2.73
N GLY A 172 12.90 0.98 -3.50
CA GLY A 172 12.46 0.15 -4.62
C GLY A 172 11.57 -1.03 -4.20
N LEU A 173 10.67 -1.42 -5.12
CA LEU A 173 9.99 -2.71 -5.07
C LEU A 173 10.96 -3.88 -5.26
N GLN A 174 12.08 -3.63 -5.91
CA GLN A 174 13.16 -4.59 -6.16
C GLN A 174 14.51 -3.95 -5.91
N THR A 175 15.49 -4.79 -5.60
CA THR A 175 16.86 -4.37 -5.32
C THR A 175 17.61 -3.94 -6.58
N ILE A 176 18.88 -3.51 -6.43
CA ILE A 176 19.72 -3.07 -7.56
C ILE A 176 19.98 -4.17 -8.60
N HIS A 177 19.95 -5.46 -8.24
CA HIS A 177 20.05 -6.59 -9.18
C HIS A 177 18.68 -7.14 -9.63
N GLY A 178 17.60 -6.39 -9.36
CA GLY A 178 16.24 -6.77 -9.74
C GLY A 178 15.76 -8.02 -8.99
N ILE A 179 16.12 -8.14 -7.71
CA ILE A 179 15.58 -9.15 -6.81
C ILE A 179 14.31 -8.58 -6.19
N PRO A 180 13.13 -9.20 -6.41
CA PRO A 180 11.88 -8.72 -5.84
C PRO A 180 11.93 -8.75 -4.31
N LYS A 181 11.54 -7.63 -3.69
CA LYS A 181 11.35 -7.55 -2.24
C LYS A 181 9.96 -8.08 -1.85
N PRO A 182 9.70 -8.34 -0.57
CA PRO A 182 8.38 -8.77 -0.12
C PRO A 182 7.24 -7.86 -0.60
N VAL A 183 7.41 -6.55 -0.61
CA VAL A 183 6.42 -5.59 -1.10
C VAL A 183 6.09 -5.75 -2.59
N TYR A 184 7.05 -6.11 -3.44
CA TYR A 184 6.78 -6.46 -4.84
C TYR A 184 5.80 -7.64 -4.91
N ARG A 185 6.00 -8.65 -4.07
CA ARG A 185 5.15 -9.84 -4.03
C ARG A 185 3.74 -9.54 -3.50
N ALA A 186 3.58 -8.54 -2.64
CA ALA A 186 2.25 -8.07 -2.23
C ALA A 186 1.46 -7.50 -3.43
N PHE A 187 2.09 -6.69 -4.28
CA PHE A 187 1.46 -6.24 -5.53
C PHE A 187 1.14 -7.40 -6.48
N GLU A 188 2.02 -8.40 -6.56
CA GLU A 188 1.77 -9.60 -7.37
C GLU A 188 0.60 -10.44 -6.85
N LEU A 189 0.45 -10.59 -5.52
CA LEU A 189 -0.75 -11.21 -4.93
C LEU A 189 -2.00 -10.42 -5.27
N MET A 190 -1.97 -9.11 -5.13
CA MET A 190 -3.13 -8.25 -5.44
C MET A 190 -3.48 -8.24 -6.93
N HIS A 191 -2.50 -8.39 -7.82
CA HIS A 191 -2.74 -8.53 -9.26
C HIS A 191 -3.52 -9.81 -9.63
N GLN A 192 -3.53 -10.80 -8.76
CA GLN A 192 -4.28 -12.06 -8.96
C GLN A 192 -5.73 -11.99 -8.47
N LEU A 193 -6.15 -10.86 -7.88
CA LEU A 193 -7.50 -10.69 -7.36
C LEU A 193 -8.51 -10.48 -8.48
N GLY A 194 -9.76 -10.85 -8.20
CA GLY A 194 -10.89 -10.58 -9.07
C GLY A 194 -11.35 -9.12 -9.03
N GLU A 195 -12.47 -8.84 -9.65
CA GLU A 195 -12.94 -7.46 -9.86
C GLU A 195 -14.00 -7.01 -8.84
N GLU A 196 -14.67 -7.94 -8.18
CA GLU A 196 -15.78 -7.64 -7.28
C GLU A 196 -15.40 -7.91 -5.82
N ARG A 197 -15.26 -6.83 -5.06
CA ARG A 197 -15.03 -6.94 -3.61
C ARG A 197 -16.34 -7.28 -2.90
N LEU A 198 -16.33 -8.33 -2.09
CA LEU A 198 -17.44 -8.66 -1.21
C LEU A 198 -17.52 -7.66 -0.04
N PRO A 199 -18.66 -7.63 0.69
CA PRO A 199 -18.81 -6.74 1.83
C PRO A 199 -17.62 -6.81 2.79
N LYS A 200 -17.26 -5.64 3.34
CA LYS A 200 -16.13 -5.52 4.26
C LYS A 200 -16.32 -6.45 5.45
N VAL A 201 -15.27 -7.20 5.76
CA VAL A 201 -15.13 -7.94 7.01
C VAL A 201 -14.35 -7.06 7.97
N GLU A 202 -14.87 -6.88 9.19
CA GLU A 202 -14.19 -6.09 10.22
C GLU A 202 -12.89 -6.76 10.65
N GLU A 203 -11.84 -5.94 10.86
CA GLU A 203 -10.58 -6.42 11.41
C GLU A 203 -10.76 -7.04 12.79
N GLN A 204 -10.03 -8.09 13.07
CA GLN A 204 -9.95 -8.71 14.40
C GLN A 204 -8.51 -8.58 14.91
N GLY A 205 -8.32 -7.70 15.90
CA GLY A 205 -6.98 -7.34 16.38
C GLY A 205 -6.16 -6.71 15.26
N HIS A 206 -5.09 -7.39 14.84
CA HIS A 206 -4.20 -6.94 13.77
C HIS A 206 -4.47 -7.60 12.42
N VAL A 207 -5.45 -8.51 12.35
CA VAL A 207 -5.76 -9.30 11.15
C VAL A 207 -6.91 -8.69 10.38
N GLY A 208 -6.65 -8.35 9.12
CA GLY A 208 -7.67 -7.89 8.18
C GLY A 208 -7.86 -8.89 7.04
N ILE A 209 -9.09 -8.96 6.52
CA ILE A 209 -9.53 -9.89 5.49
C ILE A 209 -10.23 -9.12 4.37
N CYS A 210 -9.89 -9.41 3.13
CA CYS A 210 -10.56 -8.86 1.95
C CYS A 210 -10.97 -10.00 1.00
N PRO A 211 -12.22 -10.45 1.04
CA PRO A 211 -12.73 -11.42 0.09
C PRO A 211 -13.14 -10.75 -1.22
N ILE A 212 -12.75 -11.35 -2.35
CA ILE A 212 -12.98 -10.82 -3.70
C ILE A 212 -13.38 -11.98 -4.61
N VAL A 213 -14.32 -11.74 -5.51
CA VAL A 213 -14.74 -12.70 -6.52
C VAL A 213 -14.38 -12.21 -7.91
N ASP A 214 -14.04 -13.13 -8.79
CA ASP A 214 -13.89 -12.86 -10.21
C ASP A 214 -15.22 -12.98 -10.97
N LYS A 215 -15.18 -12.72 -12.28
CA LYS A 215 -16.36 -12.81 -13.15
C LYS A 215 -16.94 -14.21 -13.25
N GLU A 216 -16.14 -15.22 -13.02
CA GLU A 216 -16.51 -16.64 -13.04
C GLU A 216 -17.08 -17.10 -11.68
N GLY A 217 -17.04 -16.23 -10.67
CA GLY A 217 -17.50 -16.53 -9.31
C GLY A 217 -16.48 -17.26 -8.44
N SER A 218 -15.19 -17.30 -8.86
CA SER A 218 -14.12 -17.86 -8.05
C SER A 218 -13.76 -16.91 -6.91
N LEU A 219 -13.65 -17.43 -5.69
CA LEU A 219 -13.35 -16.66 -4.49
C LEU A 219 -11.85 -16.64 -4.21
N ALA A 220 -11.32 -15.44 -4.10
CA ALA A 220 -9.98 -15.15 -3.57
C ALA A 220 -10.11 -14.37 -2.26
N ILE A 221 -9.29 -14.70 -1.27
CA ILE A 221 -9.32 -14.04 0.04
C ILE A 221 -7.91 -13.56 0.35
N LEU A 222 -7.73 -12.24 0.38
CA LEU A 222 -6.48 -11.62 0.80
C LEU A 222 -6.55 -11.35 2.30
N VAL A 223 -5.54 -11.81 3.04
CA VAL A 223 -5.45 -11.72 4.50
C VAL A 223 -4.12 -11.09 4.87
N TYR A 224 -4.11 -10.21 5.86
CA TYR A 224 -2.89 -9.61 6.38
C TYR A 224 -2.90 -9.53 7.92
N ASN A 225 -1.72 -9.58 8.53
CA ASN A 225 -1.50 -9.32 9.95
C ASN A 225 -0.55 -8.13 10.06
N GLN A 226 -1.09 -6.94 10.42
CA GLN A 226 -0.34 -5.69 10.32
C GLN A 226 -0.44 -4.87 11.60
N GLU A 227 0.70 -4.40 12.06
CA GLU A 227 0.85 -3.36 13.07
C GLU A 227 2.06 -2.47 12.74
N MET A 228 2.15 -1.30 13.34
CA MET A 228 3.27 -0.40 13.16
C MET A 228 4.51 -0.87 13.91
N ILE A 229 5.69 -0.59 13.34
CA ILE A 229 6.98 -0.88 13.99
C ILE A 229 7.01 -0.26 15.39
N GLY A 230 7.55 -1.02 16.33
CA GLY A 230 7.62 -0.63 17.76
C GLY A 230 6.37 -0.99 18.56
N LYS A 231 5.30 -1.47 17.91
CA LYS A 231 4.13 -2.04 18.59
C LYS A 231 4.21 -3.57 18.58
N SER A 232 3.55 -4.19 19.56
CA SER A 232 3.52 -5.65 19.66
C SER A 232 2.55 -6.24 18.63
N VAL A 233 3.03 -7.18 17.87
CA VAL A 233 2.25 -8.00 16.95
C VAL A 233 2.75 -9.44 17.05
N SER A 234 1.84 -10.40 17.08
CA SER A 234 2.14 -11.82 17.20
C SER A 234 1.65 -12.61 16.01
N GLU A 235 2.08 -13.87 15.92
CA GLU A 235 1.40 -14.83 15.04
C GLU A 235 -0.03 -15.04 15.51
N GLU A 236 -0.96 -15.02 14.55
CA GLU A 236 -2.37 -15.23 14.79
C GLU A 236 -2.86 -16.53 14.15
N LYS A 237 -3.71 -17.27 14.86
CA LYS A 237 -4.44 -18.40 14.28
C LYS A 237 -5.67 -17.85 13.56
N VAL A 238 -5.68 -17.91 12.24
CA VAL A 238 -6.78 -17.46 11.41
C VAL A 238 -7.70 -18.63 11.10
N GLU A 239 -9.02 -18.42 11.33
CA GLU A 239 -10.08 -19.35 10.96
C GLU A 239 -11.11 -18.61 10.12
N ILE A 240 -11.36 -19.11 8.90
CA ILE A 240 -12.28 -18.48 7.94
C ILE A 240 -13.40 -19.45 7.63
N HIS A 241 -14.64 -19.02 7.90
CA HIS A 241 -15.86 -19.75 7.57
C HIS A 241 -16.45 -19.21 6.28
N ILE A 242 -16.63 -20.09 5.30
CA ILE A 242 -17.15 -19.73 3.98
C ILE A 242 -18.44 -20.52 3.75
N LYS A 243 -19.57 -19.81 3.75
CA LYS A 243 -20.89 -20.38 3.49
C LYS A 243 -21.08 -20.75 2.03
N ASN A 244 -21.85 -21.79 1.78
CA ASN A 244 -22.18 -22.26 0.44
C ASN A 244 -20.95 -22.56 -0.44
N ALA A 245 -19.86 -23.00 0.17
CA ALA A 245 -18.63 -23.39 -0.52
C ALA A 245 -18.52 -24.92 -0.61
N PRO A 246 -19.20 -25.56 -1.56
CA PRO A 246 -19.26 -27.03 -1.63
C PRO A 246 -17.91 -27.59 -2.04
N GLY A 247 -17.32 -28.43 -1.17
CA GLY A 247 -16.29 -29.43 -1.47
C GLY A 247 -15.06 -29.00 -2.25
N LYS A 248 -14.75 -27.72 -2.22
CA LYS A 248 -13.64 -27.14 -2.96
C LYS A 248 -12.31 -27.40 -2.26
N LYS A 249 -11.25 -27.44 -3.03
CA LYS A 249 -9.88 -27.35 -2.54
C LYS A 249 -9.54 -25.88 -2.30
N ALA A 250 -8.56 -25.63 -1.45
CA ALA A 250 -8.01 -24.29 -1.25
C ALA A 250 -6.51 -24.33 -1.50
N GLU A 251 -6.02 -23.28 -2.11
CA GLU A 251 -4.60 -23.00 -2.32
C GLU A 251 -4.24 -21.71 -1.59
N ILE A 252 -3.01 -21.65 -1.06
CA ILE A 252 -2.49 -20.50 -0.35
C ILE A 252 -1.13 -20.09 -0.90
N GLN A 253 -0.93 -18.78 -1.09
CA GLN A 253 0.37 -18.14 -1.31
C GLN A 253 0.65 -17.19 -0.16
N ARG A 254 1.90 -17.15 0.31
CA ARG A 254 2.28 -16.39 1.52
C ARG A 254 3.44 -15.47 1.28
N ILE A 255 3.45 -14.37 2.04
CA ILE A 255 4.60 -13.49 2.23
C ILE A 255 4.76 -13.34 3.73
N ASP A 256 5.85 -13.82 4.27
CA ASP A 256 6.24 -13.70 5.68
C ASP A 256 7.75 -13.97 5.82
N ASP A 257 8.26 -14.10 7.04
CA ASP A 257 9.69 -14.35 7.27
C ASP A 257 10.23 -15.62 6.58
N ASN A 258 9.37 -16.57 6.27
CA ASN A 258 9.78 -17.86 5.68
C ASN A 258 9.32 -18.03 4.22
N HIS A 259 8.47 -17.13 3.71
CA HIS A 259 7.88 -17.22 2.39
C HIS A 259 8.07 -15.93 1.60
N ALA A 260 8.53 -16.08 0.35
CA ALA A 260 8.74 -14.95 -0.59
C ALA A 260 9.63 -13.83 -0.02
N ASN A 261 10.63 -14.19 0.80
CA ASN A 261 11.52 -13.28 1.52
C ASN A 261 12.99 -13.52 1.15
N ALA A 262 13.44 -12.86 0.09
CA ALA A 262 14.82 -12.95 -0.36
C ALA A 262 15.81 -12.29 0.59
N LYS A 263 15.40 -11.32 1.43
CA LYS A 263 16.28 -10.71 2.43
C LYS A 263 16.78 -11.75 3.44
N LYS A 264 15.91 -12.61 3.93
CA LYS A 264 16.31 -13.71 4.83
C LYS A 264 17.37 -14.61 4.19
N GLN A 265 17.16 -15.01 2.94
CA GLN A 265 18.15 -15.82 2.20
C GLN A 265 19.48 -15.07 2.03
N TRP A 266 19.44 -13.76 1.78
CA TRP A 266 20.63 -12.92 1.69
C TRP A 266 21.38 -12.84 3.02
N GLU A 267 20.69 -12.76 4.15
CA GLU A 267 21.26 -12.81 5.49
C GLU A 267 21.93 -14.17 5.76
N GLU A 268 21.29 -15.26 5.39
CA GLU A 268 21.85 -16.63 5.51
C GLU A 268 23.10 -16.82 4.65
N MET A 269 23.22 -16.10 3.51
CA MET A 269 24.44 -16.06 2.69
C MET A 269 25.57 -15.20 3.28
N GLY A 270 25.37 -14.56 4.43
CA GLY A 270 26.34 -13.66 5.06
C GLY A 270 26.34 -12.23 4.52
N CYS A 271 25.21 -11.76 4.03
CA CYS A 271 24.98 -10.38 3.58
C CYS A 271 25.97 -9.89 2.50
N PRO A 272 26.15 -10.62 1.38
CA PRO A 272 27.13 -10.23 0.37
C PRO A 272 26.77 -8.85 -0.23
N THR A 273 27.72 -7.91 -0.15
CA THR A 273 27.55 -6.56 -0.77
C THR A 273 27.49 -6.67 -2.31
N TYR A 274 28.25 -7.60 -2.87
CA TYR A 274 28.31 -7.86 -4.30
C TYR A 274 28.01 -9.34 -4.57
N PRO A 275 26.71 -9.73 -4.63
CA PRO A 275 26.37 -11.11 -4.86
C PRO A 275 26.80 -11.57 -6.26
N THR A 276 27.27 -12.80 -6.35
CA THR A 276 27.59 -13.45 -7.62
C THR A 276 26.30 -13.71 -8.42
N PRO A 277 26.41 -13.93 -9.76
CA PRO A 277 25.21 -14.27 -10.56
C PRO A 277 24.46 -15.51 -10.05
N ALA A 278 25.15 -16.48 -9.45
CA ALA A 278 24.53 -17.66 -8.84
C ALA A 278 23.73 -17.29 -7.59
N GLN A 279 24.31 -16.45 -6.71
CA GLN A 279 23.60 -15.93 -5.53
C GLN A 279 22.40 -15.06 -5.91
N VAL A 280 22.52 -14.19 -6.92
CA VAL A 280 21.37 -13.40 -7.42
C VAL A 280 20.25 -14.32 -7.90
N LYS A 281 20.56 -15.40 -8.60
CA LYS A 281 19.58 -16.39 -9.04
C LYS A 281 18.88 -17.03 -7.84
N GLU A 282 19.64 -17.49 -6.85
CA GLU A 282 19.11 -18.10 -5.63
C GLU A 282 18.22 -17.13 -4.84
N LEU A 283 18.61 -15.86 -4.73
CA LEU A 283 17.80 -14.82 -4.10
C LEU A 283 16.49 -14.57 -4.84
N LYS A 284 16.50 -14.57 -6.18
CA LYS A 284 15.28 -14.48 -6.99
C LYS A 284 14.35 -15.66 -6.74
N GLU A 285 14.89 -16.87 -6.69
CA GLU A 285 14.12 -18.09 -6.36
C GLU A 285 13.53 -18.04 -4.94
N ALA A 286 14.29 -17.52 -3.96
CA ALA A 286 13.81 -17.33 -2.59
C ALA A 286 12.70 -16.27 -2.47
N SER A 287 12.65 -15.32 -3.40
CA SER A 287 11.59 -14.30 -3.45
C SER A 287 10.29 -14.80 -4.07
N GLU A 288 10.25 -15.95 -4.73
CA GLU A 288 9.08 -16.42 -5.49
C GLU A 288 7.89 -16.76 -4.56
N LEU A 289 6.69 -16.38 -5.02
CA LEU A 289 5.45 -16.85 -4.42
C LEU A 289 5.26 -18.33 -4.74
N LYS A 290 5.19 -19.15 -3.71
CA LYS A 290 4.91 -20.58 -3.84
C LYS A 290 3.46 -20.84 -3.50
N THR A 291 2.80 -21.64 -4.34
CA THR A 291 1.43 -22.09 -4.08
C THR A 291 1.48 -23.40 -3.30
N GLU A 292 0.75 -23.46 -2.20
CA GLU A 292 0.63 -24.63 -1.33
C GLU A 292 -0.84 -25.02 -1.21
N GLU A 293 -1.11 -26.31 -1.00
CA GLU A 293 -2.45 -26.79 -0.70
C GLU A 293 -2.83 -26.39 0.75
N LEU A 294 -3.98 -25.74 0.92
CA LEU A 294 -4.54 -25.43 2.24
C LEU A 294 -5.67 -26.44 2.54
N PRO A 295 -5.58 -27.23 3.62
CA PRO A 295 -6.64 -28.15 4.00
C PRO A 295 -7.98 -27.44 4.24
N VAL A 296 -9.05 -27.99 3.68
CA VAL A 296 -10.42 -27.49 3.87
C VAL A 296 -11.16 -28.49 4.75
N LYS A 297 -11.67 -28.01 5.88
CA LYS A 297 -12.64 -28.76 6.70
C LYS A 297 -14.04 -28.42 6.22
N VAL A 298 -14.94 -29.41 6.23
CA VAL A 298 -16.35 -29.20 5.90
C VAL A 298 -17.18 -29.36 7.15
N GLU A 299 -17.88 -28.31 7.53
CA GLU A 299 -18.77 -28.28 8.68
C GLU A 299 -20.20 -27.89 8.23
N GLY A 300 -21.03 -28.91 8.00
CA GLY A 300 -22.37 -28.71 7.42
C GLY A 300 -22.29 -28.18 5.98
N GLU A 301 -22.78 -26.96 5.77
CA GLU A 301 -22.72 -26.25 4.47
C GLU A 301 -21.55 -25.27 4.37
N GLU A 302 -20.67 -25.22 5.39
CA GLU A 302 -19.54 -24.31 5.43
C GLU A 302 -18.23 -25.02 5.10
N ALA A 303 -17.34 -24.32 4.39
CA ALA A 303 -15.93 -24.66 4.30
C ALA A 303 -15.18 -23.86 5.35
N VAL A 304 -14.36 -24.52 6.15
CA VAL A 304 -13.56 -23.89 7.22
C VAL A 304 -12.08 -24.03 6.84
N LEU A 305 -11.39 -22.90 6.78
CA LEU A 305 -9.97 -22.80 6.51
C LEU A 305 -9.25 -22.38 7.78
N GLU A 306 -8.23 -23.11 8.19
CA GLU A 306 -7.40 -22.79 9.35
C GLU A 306 -5.93 -22.70 8.95
N PHE A 307 -5.25 -21.63 9.35
CA PHE A 307 -3.82 -21.46 9.15
C PHE A 307 -3.22 -20.48 10.16
N ALA A 308 -1.90 -20.55 10.36
CA ALA A 308 -1.17 -19.55 11.12
C ALA A 308 -0.75 -18.42 10.19
N LEU A 309 -0.89 -17.17 10.66
CA LEU A 309 -0.47 -15.97 9.99
C LEU A 309 0.55 -15.24 10.86
N PRO A 310 1.83 -15.32 10.58
CA PRO A 310 2.87 -14.66 11.37
C PRO A 310 2.69 -13.14 11.45
N ALA A 311 3.39 -12.50 12.37
CA ALA A 311 3.51 -11.05 12.40
C ALA A 311 3.95 -10.53 11.02
N TYR A 312 3.28 -9.50 10.54
CA TYR A 312 3.48 -8.91 9.19
C TYR A 312 3.25 -9.88 8.03
N GLY A 313 2.63 -11.03 8.27
CA GLY A 313 2.29 -11.98 7.24
C GLY A 313 1.18 -11.45 6.32
N VAL A 314 1.29 -11.78 5.03
CA VAL A 314 0.24 -11.60 4.01
C VAL A 314 -0.02 -12.93 3.35
N ALA A 315 -1.27 -13.27 3.14
CA ALA A 315 -1.66 -14.50 2.47
C ALA A 315 -2.77 -14.25 1.45
N LEU A 316 -2.66 -14.88 0.28
CA LEU A 316 -3.74 -14.98 -0.69
C LEU A 316 -4.23 -16.43 -0.72
N ILE A 317 -5.51 -16.62 -0.44
CA ILE A 317 -6.18 -17.92 -0.50
C ILE A 317 -7.11 -17.94 -1.69
N LYS A 318 -7.08 -19.01 -2.48
CA LYS A 318 -8.00 -19.23 -3.58
C LYS A 318 -8.75 -20.55 -3.36
N LEU A 319 -10.07 -20.50 -3.56
CA LEU A 319 -10.91 -21.69 -3.62
C LEU A 319 -10.98 -22.17 -5.07
N VAL A 320 -10.50 -23.38 -5.31
CA VAL A 320 -10.37 -24.02 -6.63
C VAL A 320 -11.22 -25.29 -6.75
#